data_f53a461a165ce97fb0a751909d864503
#
_entry.id   f53a461a165ce97fb0a751909d864503
#
_cell.length_a   1.000
_cell.length_b   1.000
_cell.length_c   1.000
_cell.angle_alpha   90.00
_cell.angle_beta   90.00
_cell.angle_gamma   90.00
#
_symmetry.space_group_name_H-M   'P 1'
#
loop_
_entity.id
_entity.type
_entity.pdbx_description
1 polymer ?
#
loop_
_entity_poly.entity_id
_entity_poly.type
_entity_poly.pdbx_seq_one_letter_code
_entity_poly.pdbx_strand_id
1 'polypeptide(L)'
;MAMRPQDRYKSTTAGAVSANRNYKDTVFRMLFSDKKNLLSLYNAVNSRDYTNPDDLEIVTLENAIYMGMKNDLAFIIDTNLYLYEHQSTYNPNMPLRDLFYISSEYQKMLDQKSLYSSSLQKIPAPNFIEFYNGTDTLSDYSEHKLSSAFENLSGEPKLELIVSFVIRVCRGYIVSVTLCCRR
;
A
#
# COMPACT_ATOMS: atom_id res chain seq x y z
N MET A 1 -35.31 49.63 40.84
CA MET A 1 -33.87 49.49 40.70
C MET A 1 -33.65 48.35 39.70
N ALA A 2 -33.35 48.69 38.44
CA ALA A 2 -33.41 47.76 37.31
C ALA A 2 -32.02 47.14 37.09
N MET A 3 -31.99 45.80 37.03
CA MET A 3 -30.82 45.05 36.63
C MET A 3 -30.74 44.97 35.10
N ARG A 4 -29.56 45.31 34.52
CA ARG A 4 -29.27 45.20 33.09
C ARG A 4 -28.99 43.74 32.71
N PRO A 5 -29.40 43.27 31.51
CA PRO A 5 -28.97 41.99 30.96
C PRO A 5 -27.55 42.12 30.39
N GLN A 6 -26.66 41.22 30.75
CA GLN A 6 -25.34 41.11 30.14
C GLN A 6 -25.47 40.31 28.84
N ASP A 7 -25.10 40.94 27.72
CA ASP A 7 -24.95 40.35 26.42
C ASP A 7 -23.79 39.31 26.45
N ARG A 8 -24.16 38.05 26.36
CA ARG A 8 -23.19 36.97 26.19
C ARG A 8 -22.89 36.80 24.69
N TYR A 9 -21.79 37.39 24.26
CA TYR A 9 -21.21 37.17 22.95
C TYR A 9 -20.82 35.69 22.83
N LYS A 10 -21.60 34.89 22.09
CA LYS A 10 -21.21 33.55 21.68
C LYS A 10 -20.24 33.69 20.53
N SER A 11 -18.94 33.48 20.79
CA SER A 11 -17.95 33.26 19.74
C SER A 11 -18.26 31.91 19.07
N THR A 12 -18.72 31.98 17.84
CA THR A 12 -18.80 30.83 16.94
C THR A 12 -17.37 30.46 16.54
N THR A 13 -16.80 29.48 17.24
CA THR A 13 -15.59 28.80 16.76
C THR A 13 -15.97 28.06 15.48
N ALA A 14 -15.49 28.59 14.34
CA ALA A 14 -15.53 27.86 13.07
C ALA A 14 -14.87 26.50 13.28
N GLY A 15 -15.64 25.44 13.12
CA GLY A 15 -15.12 24.07 13.20
C GLY A 15 -14.03 23.89 12.18
N ALA A 16 -12.83 23.61 12.63
CA ALA A 16 -11.74 23.18 11.77
C ALA A 16 -12.22 21.93 11.04
N VAL A 17 -12.38 22.02 9.73
CA VAL A 17 -12.67 20.88 8.86
C VAL A 17 -11.50 19.92 9.05
N SER A 18 -11.74 18.80 9.74
CA SER A 18 -10.75 17.72 9.85
C SER A 18 -10.46 17.24 8.43
N ALA A 19 -9.28 17.59 7.92
CA ALA A 19 -8.84 17.11 6.62
C ALA A 19 -8.87 15.58 6.67
N ASN A 20 -9.61 14.99 5.73
CA ASN A 20 -9.76 13.55 5.64
C ASN A 20 -8.36 12.92 5.44
N ARG A 21 -7.84 12.23 6.47
CA ARG A 21 -6.49 11.66 6.46
C ARG A 21 -6.30 10.63 5.35
N ASN A 22 -7.39 10.07 4.85
CA ASN A 22 -7.37 9.05 3.80
C ASN A 22 -7.30 9.63 2.36
N TYR A 23 -7.21 10.97 2.20
CA TYR A 23 -7.21 11.54 0.85
C TYR A 23 -5.95 11.15 0.04
N LYS A 24 -4.81 10.96 0.69
CA LYS A 24 -3.55 10.60 0.05
C LYS A 24 -3.59 9.20 -0.54
N ASP A 25 -4.12 8.24 0.21
CA ASP A 25 -4.28 6.84 -0.23
C ASP A 25 -5.30 6.78 -1.38
N THR A 26 -6.37 7.58 -1.30
CA THR A 26 -7.34 7.72 -2.38
C THR A 26 -6.70 8.29 -3.65
N VAL A 27 -5.86 9.34 -3.53
CA VAL A 27 -5.16 9.94 -4.68
C VAL A 27 -4.17 8.95 -5.28
N PHE A 28 -3.42 8.21 -4.47
CA PHE A 28 -2.49 7.19 -4.93
C PHE A 28 -3.22 6.13 -5.79
N ARG A 29 -4.30 5.57 -5.28
CA ARG A 29 -5.12 4.59 -6.02
C ARG A 29 -5.73 5.17 -7.28
N MET A 30 -6.29 6.37 -7.23
CA MET A 30 -6.86 7.04 -8.41
C MET A 30 -5.82 7.25 -9.51
N LEU A 31 -4.62 7.67 -9.15
CA LEU A 31 -3.55 7.94 -10.11
C LEU A 31 -3.03 6.67 -10.77
N PHE A 32 -2.84 5.61 -9.99
CA PHE A 32 -2.25 4.36 -10.46
C PHE A 32 -3.27 3.26 -10.81
N SER A 33 -4.57 3.56 -10.78
CA SER A 33 -5.58 2.74 -11.48
C SER A 33 -5.48 2.86 -13.00
N ASP A 34 -4.84 3.90 -13.51
CA ASP A 34 -4.48 4.01 -14.93
C ASP A 34 -3.21 3.18 -15.21
N LYS A 35 -3.32 2.24 -16.16
CA LYS A 35 -2.22 1.31 -16.50
C LYS A 35 -0.94 2.00 -16.97
N LYS A 36 -1.04 3.14 -17.66
CA LYS A 36 0.13 3.88 -18.16
C LYS A 36 0.91 4.49 -16.99
N ASN A 37 0.18 5.10 -16.05
CA ASN A 37 0.78 5.66 -14.85
C ASN A 37 1.40 4.56 -13.98
N LEU A 38 0.71 3.43 -13.84
CA LEU A 38 1.19 2.28 -13.08
C LEU A 38 2.44 1.67 -13.71
N LEU A 39 2.47 1.50 -15.03
CA LEU A 39 3.65 1.00 -15.75
C LEU A 39 4.85 1.95 -15.59
N SER A 40 4.60 3.26 -15.64
CA SER A 40 5.65 4.25 -15.39
C SER A 40 6.21 4.15 -13.97
N LEU A 41 5.35 3.97 -12.97
CA LEU A 41 5.78 3.74 -11.58
C LEU A 41 6.58 2.43 -11.46
N TYR A 42 6.07 1.34 -12.04
CA TYR A 42 6.74 0.05 -12.06
C TYR A 42 8.14 0.14 -12.66
N ASN A 43 8.27 0.78 -13.82
CA ASN A 43 9.55 0.97 -14.50
C ASN A 43 10.53 1.77 -13.63
N ALA A 44 10.07 2.85 -13.01
CA ALA A 44 10.89 3.69 -12.15
C ALA A 44 11.41 2.95 -10.91
N VAL A 45 10.55 2.14 -10.28
CA VAL A 45 10.88 1.40 -9.05
C VAL A 45 11.82 0.22 -9.34
N ASN A 46 11.56 -0.50 -10.44
CA ASN A 46 12.25 -1.75 -10.73
C ASN A 46 13.39 -1.58 -11.76
N SER A 47 13.70 -0.33 -12.18
CA SER A 47 14.70 -0.02 -13.22
C SER A 47 14.44 -0.82 -14.50
N ARG A 48 13.19 -0.79 -14.96
CA ARG A 48 12.72 -1.46 -16.17
C ARG A 48 12.31 -0.42 -17.22
N ASP A 49 12.02 -0.90 -18.44
CA ASP A 49 11.67 -0.05 -19.57
C ASP A 49 10.56 -0.69 -20.43
N TYR A 50 9.48 -1.14 -19.76
CA TYR A 50 8.30 -1.63 -20.45
C TYR A 50 7.55 -0.46 -21.10
N THR A 51 7.10 -0.65 -22.36
CA THR A 51 6.43 0.41 -23.13
C THR A 51 4.94 0.16 -23.36
N ASN A 52 4.52 -1.12 -23.27
CA ASN A 52 3.14 -1.50 -23.49
C ASN A 52 2.38 -1.65 -22.17
N PRO A 53 1.39 -0.77 -21.86
CA PRO A 53 0.60 -0.88 -20.63
C PRO A 53 -0.25 -2.16 -20.53
N ASP A 54 -0.50 -2.83 -21.65
CA ASP A 54 -1.31 -4.07 -21.66
C ASP A 54 -0.52 -5.30 -21.17
N ASP A 55 0.80 -5.18 -21.03
CA ASP A 55 1.62 -6.20 -20.38
C ASP A 55 1.34 -6.29 -18.86
N LEU A 56 0.57 -5.32 -18.33
CA LEU A 56 0.21 -5.22 -16.93
C LEU A 56 -1.25 -5.57 -16.71
N GLU A 57 -1.54 -6.50 -15.80
CA GLU A 57 -2.87 -6.88 -15.36
C GLU A 57 -3.13 -6.40 -13.93
N ILE A 58 -4.11 -5.48 -13.76
CA ILE A 58 -4.50 -5.01 -12.43
C ILE A 58 -5.43 -6.07 -11.81
N VAL A 59 -5.06 -6.56 -10.63
CA VAL A 59 -5.79 -7.59 -9.87
C VAL A 59 -6.26 -7.07 -8.51
N THR A 60 -6.50 -5.77 -8.41
CA THR A 60 -6.82 -5.09 -7.16
C THR A 60 -7.97 -5.73 -6.39
N LEU A 61 -7.80 -5.85 -5.09
CA LEU A 61 -8.73 -6.41 -4.12
C LEU A 61 -9.95 -5.51 -3.87
N GLU A 62 -10.89 -5.38 -4.82
CA GLU A 62 -12.10 -4.57 -4.57
C GLU A 62 -12.98 -5.13 -3.44
N ASN A 63 -12.88 -6.41 -3.12
CA ASN A 63 -13.77 -7.13 -2.20
C ASN A 63 -13.08 -7.92 -1.08
N ALA A 64 -11.79 -7.74 -0.83
CA ALA A 64 -11.14 -8.37 0.31
C ALA A 64 -11.52 -7.63 1.62
N ILE A 65 -12.77 -7.77 2.03
CA ILE A 65 -13.21 -7.39 3.37
C ILE A 65 -12.87 -8.54 4.33
N TYR A 66 -11.61 -8.90 4.42
CA TYR A 66 -11.15 -9.64 5.57
C TYR A 66 -10.64 -8.61 6.59
N MET A 67 -11.32 -8.48 7.72
CA MET A 67 -11.01 -7.53 8.80
C MET A 67 -11.01 -6.03 8.41
N GLY A 68 -11.71 -5.62 7.35
CA GLY A 68 -11.76 -4.23 6.90
C GLY A 68 -10.46 -3.69 6.30
N MET A 69 -9.48 -4.56 6.04
CA MET A 69 -8.22 -4.18 5.39
C MET A 69 -8.35 -4.27 3.87
N LYS A 70 -7.84 -3.25 3.17
CA LYS A 70 -7.75 -3.21 1.71
C LYS A 70 -6.31 -2.94 1.33
N ASN A 71 -5.81 -3.66 0.32
CA ASN A 71 -4.58 -3.31 -0.37
C ASN A 71 -4.84 -2.09 -1.27
N ASP A 72 -3.85 -1.20 -1.43
CA ASP A 72 -4.01 -0.03 -2.28
C ASP A 72 -3.96 -0.42 -3.76
N LEU A 73 -3.01 -1.25 -4.16
CA LEU A 73 -2.82 -1.62 -5.54
C LEU A 73 -2.13 -2.99 -5.69
N ALA A 74 -2.74 -3.90 -6.44
CA ALA A 74 -2.16 -5.18 -6.82
C ALA A 74 -2.21 -5.38 -8.33
N PHE A 75 -1.11 -5.86 -8.93
CA PHE A 75 -1.03 -6.10 -10.37
C PHE A 75 -0.01 -7.20 -10.70
N ILE A 76 -0.23 -7.83 -11.85
CA ILE A 76 0.68 -8.83 -12.41
C ILE A 76 1.37 -8.23 -13.63
N ILE A 77 2.67 -8.45 -13.73
CA ILE A 77 3.46 -8.24 -14.93
C ILE A 77 4.39 -9.43 -15.10
N ASP A 78 4.44 -9.99 -16.31
CA ASP A 78 5.06 -11.30 -16.60
C ASP A 78 4.47 -12.39 -15.70
N THR A 79 5.28 -12.96 -14.79
CA THR A 79 4.90 -14.00 -13.83
C THR A 79 5.04 -13.54 -12.39
N ASN A 80 5.10 -12.23 -12.16
CA ASN A 80 5.27 -11.64 -10.83
C ASN A 80 4.02 -10.86 -10.44
N LEU A 81 3.60 -11.02 -9.18
CA LEU A 81 2.54 -10.25 -8.57
C LEU A 81 3.18 -9.17 -7.69
N TYR A 82 2.79 -7.92 -7.92
CA TYR A 82 3.25 -6.77 -7.15
C TYR A 82 2.11 -6.24 -6.28
N LEU A 83 2.41 -6.03 -4.99
CA LEU A 83 1.53 -5.35 -4.06
C LEU A 83 2.20 -4.03 -3.67
N TYR A 84 1.58 -2.93 -4.08
CA TYR A 84 2.03 -1.57 -3.78
C TYR A 84 1.09 -0.95 -2.75
N GLU A 85 1.67 -0.53 -1.64
CA GLU A 85 0.97 0.16 -0.55
C GLU A 85 1.50 1.58 -0.41
N HIS A 86 0.62 2.51 -0.07
CA HIS A 86 0.99 3.88 0.21
C HIS A 86 0.66 4.22 1.66
N GLN A 87 1.67 4.67 2.43
CA GLN A 87 1.52 4.96 3.85
C GLN A 87 1.99 6.38 4.17
N SER A 88 1.17 7.13 4.92
CA SER A 88 1.54 8.43 5.48
C SER A 88 1.99 8.36 6.95
N THR A 89 1.84 7.19 7.57
CA THR A 89 2.26 6.90 8.94
C THR A 89 3.01 5.58 8.94
N TYR A 90 4.18 5.55 9.55
CA TYR A 90 4.96 4.32 9.69
C TYR A 90 4.16 3.22 10.38
N ASN A 91 4.11 2.03 9.78
CA ASN A 91 3.41 0.88 10.32
C ASN A 91 4.31 -0.38 10.32
N PRO A 92 4.81 -0.81 11.48
CA PRO A 92 5.71 -1.97 11.55
C PRO A 92 5.00 -3.31 11.25
N ASN A 93 3.66 -3.32 11.18
CA ASN A 93 2.86 -4.52 10.92
C ASN A 93 2.60 -4.76 9.42
N MET A 94 3.26 -4.02 8.52
CA MET A 94 3.04 -4.21 7.09
C MET A 94 3.33 -5.63 6.61
N PRO A 95 4.41 -6.32 7.02
CA PRO A 95 4.63 -7.70 6.60
C PRO A 95 3.50 -8.66 7.01
N LEU A 96 2.90 -8.44 8.18
CA LEU A 96 1.77 -9.24 8.64
C LEU A 96 0.48 -8.93 7.85
N ARG A 97 0.24 -7.67 7.49
CA ARG A 97 -0.88 -7.27 6.63
C ARG A 97 -0.74 -7.85 5.24
N ASP A 98 0.46 -7.76 4.65
CA ASP A 98 0.75 -8.26 3.31
C ASP A 98 0.63 -9.78 3.23
N LEU A 99 0.95 -10.50 4.30
CA LEU A 99 0.69 -11.95 4.38
C LEU A 99 -0.80 -12.27 4.20
N PHE A 100 -1.69 -11.50 4.82
CA PHE A 100 -3.13 -11.69 4.63
C PHE A 100 -3.60 -11.28 3.24
N TYR A 101 -3.05 -10.21 2.69
CA TYR A 101 -3.38 -9.76 1.33
C TYR A 101 -2.99 -10.81 0.29
N ILE A 102 -1.74 -11.27 0.31
CA ILE A 102 -1.26 -12.25 -0.66
C ILE A 102 -1.98 -13.60 -0.54
N SER A 103 -2.26 -14.02 0.69
CA SER A 103 -3.04 -15.26 0.92
C SER A 103 -4.42 -15.16 0.28
N SER A 104 -5.09 -14.02 0.42
CA SER A 104 -6.39 -13.77 -0.19
C SER A 104 -6.34 -13.74 -1.72
N GLU A 105 -5.28 -13.15 -2.31
CA GLU A 105 -5.10 -13.14 -3.77
C GLU A 105 -4.87 -14.53 -4.33
N TYR A 106 -3.99 -15.31 -3.72
CA TYR A 106 -3.73 -16.68 -4.17
C TYR A 106 -4.97 -17.58 -4.05
N GLN A 107 -5.82 -17.37 -3.02
CA GLN A 107 -7.07 -18.10 -2.89
C GLN A 107 -8.03 -17.84 -4.06
N LYS A 108 -8.01 -16.66 -4.67
CA LYS A 108 -8.83 -16.33 -5.85
C LYS A 108 -8.27 -16.91 -7.14
N MET A 109 -6.93 -16.96 -7.25
CA MET A 109 -6.24 -17.43 -8.45
C MET A 109 -6.28 -18.95 -8.60
N LEU A 110 -6.48 -19.68 -7.49
CA LEU A 110 -6.41 -21.13 -7.44
C LEU A 110 -7.80 -21.74 -7.34
N ASP A 111 -8.07 -22.78 -8.13
CA ASP A 111 -9.18 -23.68 -7.86
C ASP A 111 -8.84 -24.53 -6.63
N GLN A 112 -9.68 -24.47 -5.60
CA GLN A 112 -9.48 -25.21 -4.35
C GLN A 112 -9.31 -26.73 -4.58
N LYS A 113 -9.99 -27.30 -5.57
CA LYS A 113 -9.86 -28.73 -5.90
C LYS A 113 -8.47 -29.08 -6.44
N SER A 114 -7.85 -28.15 -7.17
CA SER A 114 -6.52 -28.35 -7.73
C SER A 114 -5.42 -28.50 -6.68
N LEU A 115 -5.62 -27.92 -5.48
CA LEU A 115 -4.68 -28.04 -4.36
C LEU A 115 -4.56 -29.46 -3.80
N TYR A 116 -5.56 -30.31 -4.06
CA TYR A 116 -5.55 -31.74 -3.66
C TYR A 116 -5.09 -32.67 -4.79
N SER A 117 -4.70 -32.12 -5.94
CA SER A 117 -4.15 -32.88 -7.04
C SER A 117 -2.69 -33.27 -6.79
N SER A 118 -2.18 -34.26 -7.54
CA SER A 118 -0.78 -34.63 -7.52
C SER A 118 0.12 -33.67 -8.35
N SER A 119 -0.47 -32.70 -9.05
CA SER A 119 0.23 -31.74 -9.89
C SER A 119 0.56 -30.48 -9.09
N LEU A 120 1.82 -30.02 -9.18
CA LEU A 120 2.25 -28.75 -8.56
C LEU A 120 1.50 -27.58 -9.19
N GLN A 121 0.79 -26.83 -8.36
CA GLN A 121 0.14 -25.58 -8.77
C GLN A 121 1.16 -24.44 -8.72
N LYS A 122 1.33 -23.74 -9.85
CA LYS A 122 2.21 -22.56 -9.94
C LYS A 122 1.40 -21.30 -9.68
N ILE A 123 1.99 -20.38 -8.93
CA ILE A 123 1.44 -19.06 -8.61
C ILE A 123 2.46 -17.99 -8.97
N PRO A 124 2.03 -16.74 -9.25
CA PRO A 124 2.95 -15.63 -9.46
C PRO A 124 3.81 -15.37 -8.23
N ALA A 125 5.11 -15.06 -8.44
CA ALA A 125 5.99 -14.70 -7.34
C ALA A 125 5.59 -13.33 -6.75
N PRO A 126 5.41 -13.19 -5.42
CA PRO A 126 4.94 -11.94 -4.82
C PRO A 126 6.09 -10.98 -4.55
N ASN A 127 5.84 -9.69 -4.77
CA ASN A 127 6.72 -8.59 -4.45
C ASN A 127 5.94 -7.53 -3.68
N PHE A 128 6.46 -7.07 -2.54
CA PHE A 128 5.79 -6.13 -1.64
C PHE A 128 6.59 -4.84 -1.55
N ILE A 129 5.96 -3.71 -1.88
CA ILE A 129 6.60 -2.40 -1.85
C ILE A 129 5.69 -1.41 -1.15
N GLU A 130 6.22 -0.80 -0.10
CA GLU A 130 5.57 0.24 0.68
C GLU A 130 6.17 1.60 0.35
N PHE A 131 5.35 2.53 -0.15
CA PHE A 131 5.73 3.92 -0.41
C PHE A 131 5.37 4.78 0.80
N TYR A 132 6.37 5.37 1.43
CA TYR A 132 6.15 6.24 2.58
C TYR A 132 6.28 7.71 2.19
N ASN A 133 5.28 8.51 2.53
CA ASN A 133 5.30 9.97 2.35
C ASN A 133 4.97 10.75 3.64
N GLY A 134 5.17 10.12 4.80
CA GLY A 134 5.00 10.75 6.11
C GLY A 134 6.08 11.78 6.43
N THR A 135 6.05 12.27 7.65
CA THR A 135 6.95 13.32 8.16
C THR A 135 8.11 12.80 8.99
N ASP A 136 8.09 11.51 9.33
CA ASP A 136 9.15 10.92 10.16
C ASP A 136 10.47 10.85 9.40
N THR A 137 11.57 11.04 10.10
CA THR A 137 12.92 10.91 9.53
C THR A 137 13.32 9.45 9.55
N LEU A 138 13.14 8.78 8.41
CA LEU A 138 13.45 7.38 8.20
C LEU A 138 14.51 7.22 7.11
N SER A 139 15.10 6.03 6.98
CA SER A 139 16.02 5.69 5.89
C SER A 139 15.30 5.71 4.55
N ASP A 140 15.95 6.19 3.48
CA ASP A 140 15.37 6.25 2.14
C ASP A 140 14.93 4.86 1.62
N TYR A 141 15.56 3.79 2.13
CA TYR A 141 15.23 2.40 1.85
C TYR A 141 15.45 1.55 3.11
N SER A 142 14.56 0.62 3.37
CA SER A 142 14.71 -0.42 4.39
C SER A 142 13.89 -1.66 4.01
N GLU A 143 14.14 -2.77 4.69
CA GLU A 143 13.35 -3.99 4.56
C GLU A 143 12.68 -4.31 5.89
N HIS A 144 11.38 -4.60 5.83
CA HIS A 144 10.61 -5.07 6.96
C HIS A 144 10.32 -6.55 6.78
N LYS A 145 10.62 -7.34 7.80
CA LYS A 145 10.52 -8.80 7.76
C LYS A 145 9.38 -9.30 8.63
N LEU A 146 8.63 -10.28 8.14
CA LEU A 146 7.55 -10.93 8.89
C LEU A 146 8.09 -11.60 10.17
N SER A 147 9.29 -12.16 10.09
CA SER A 147 9.94 -12.80 11.25
C SER A 147 10.14 -11.86 12.44
N SER A 148 10.16 -10.54 12.20
CA SER A 148 10.22 -9.56 13.32
C SER A 148 8.96 -9.54 14.19
N ALA A 149 7.86 -10.12 13.72
CA ALA A 149 6.60 -10.24 14.46
C ALA A 149 6.49 -11.57 15.24
N PHE A 150 7.45 -12.48 15.12
CA PHE A 150 7.40 -13.77 15.82
C PHE A 150 7.90 -13.63 17.26
N GLU A 151 7.10 -14.06 18.24
CA GLU A 151 7.41 -13.90 19.67
C GLU A 151 8.67 -14.66 20.11
N ASN A 152 8.86 -15.88 19.60
CA ASN A 152 9.94 -16.78 20.01
C ASN A 152 10.57 -17.48 18.79
N LEU A 153 11.28 -16.73 17.96
CA LEU A 153 11.98 -17.29 16.83
C LEU A 153 13.28 -17.96 17.27
N SER A 154 13.37 -19.28 17.09
CA SER A 154 14.59 -20.05 17.29
C SER A 154 15.12 -20.55 15.94
N GLY A 155 16.28 -20.06 15.53
CA GLY A 155 16.88 -20.36 14.22
C GLY A 155 16.24 -19.61 13.07
N GLU A 156 16.41 -20.12 11.85
CA GLU A 156 15.87 -19.50 10.64
C GLU A 156 14.34 -19.62 10.56
N PRO A 157 13.62 -18.56 10.18
CA PRO A 157 12.18 -18.61 10.01
C PRO A 157 11.79 -19.60 8.91
N LYS A 158 10.75 -20.41 9.14
CA LYS A 158 10.19 -21.31 8.13
C LYS A 158 9.17 -20.63 7.23
N LEU A 159 8.71 -19.46 7.63
CA LEU A 159 7.88 -18.55 6.84
C LEU A 159 8.51 -17.16 6.92
N GLU A 160 8.86 -16.59 5.77
CA GLU A 160 9.36 -15.22 5.70
C GLU A 160 8.65 -14.47 4.58
N LEU A 161 8.34 -13.22 4.85
CA LEU A 161 7.84 -12.23 3.90
C LEU A 161 8.61 -10.94 4.15
N ILE A 162 9.15 -10.36 3.08
CA ILE A 162 9.96 -9.15 3.15
C ILE A 162 9.26 -8.05 2.37
N VAL A 163 9.00 -6.92 3.04
CA VAL A 163 8.43 -5.72 2.44
C VAL A 163 9.56 -4.72 2.20
N SER A 164 9.72 -4.28 0.96
CA SER A 164 10.61 -3.18 0.60
C SER A 164 9.97 -1.85 0.94
N PHE A 165 10.54 -1.12 1.88
CA PHE A 165 10.09 0.19 2.32
C PHE A 165 10.86 1.29 1.60
N VAL A 166 10.16 2.17 0.89
CA VAL A 166 10.76 3.18 0.01
C VAL A 166 10.22 4.57 0.33
N ILE A 167 11.09 5.49 0.77
CA ILE A 167 10.71 6.89 1.06
C ILE A 167 10.85 7.77 -0.18
N ARG A 168 11.89 7.53 -0.99
CA ARG A 168 12.17 8.32 -2.17
C ARG A 168 12.31 7.44 -3.39
N VAL A 169 11.32 7.48 -4.23
CA VAL A 169 11.48 6.92 -5.57
C VAL A 169 12.16 7.95 -6.45
N CYS A 170 13.37 7.61 -6.88
CA CYS A 170 14.29 8.35 -7.77
C CYS A 170 13.87 9.74 -8.24
N ARG A 171 14.76 10.69 -8.08
CA ARG A 171 14.67 12.16 -8.31
C ARG A 171 14.14 12.62 -9.69
N GLY A 172 13.36 11.86 -10.40
CA GLY A 172 12.90 12.27 -11.73
C GLY A 172 11.40 12.14 -12.00
N TYR A 173 10.73 11.12 -11.50
CA TYR A 173 9.36 10.80 -11.94
C TYR A 173 8.27 10.91 -10.86
N ILE A 174 8.57 10.70 -9.59
CA ILE A 174 7.57 10.83 -8.51
C ILE A 174 7.57 12.22 -7.86
N VAL A 175 8.52 13.09 -8.17
CA VAL A 175 8.49 14.48 -7.71
C VAL A 175 7.19 15.19 -8.13
N SER A 176 6.63 14.90 -9.29
CA SER A 176 5.34 15.46 -9.71
C SER A 176 4.16 14.89 -8.93
N VAL A 177 4.21 13.62 -8.54
CA VAL A 177 3.15 12.95 -7.76
C VAL A 177 3.24 13.32 -6.28
N THR A 178 4.45 13.36 -5.73
CA THR A 178 4.69 13.77 -4.34
C THR A 178 4.39 15.26 -4.12
N LEU A 179 4.61 16.12 -5.11
CA LEU A 179 4.23 17.54 -5.05
C LEU A 179 2.71 17.74 -5.08
N CYS A 180 1.95 16.90 -5.77
CA CYS A 180 0.49 16.95 -5.73
C CYS A 180 -0.07 16.56 -4.34
N CYS A 181 0.66 15.73 -3.58
CA CYS A 181 0.27 15.30 -2.23
C CYS A 181 0.79 16.21 -1.10
N ARG A 182 1.65 17.21 -1.39
CA ARG A 182 2.22 18.13 -0.38
C ARG A 182 1.53 19.49 -0.28
N ARG A 183 0.39 19.70 -0.96
CA ARG A 183 -0.42 20.92 -0.79
C ARG A 183 -1.73 20.64 -0.07
#